data_ca2c0c38c5bbad5b22374ce7884dc027
#
_entry.id   ca2c0c38c5bbad5b22374ce7884dc027
#
_cell.length_a   1.000
_cell.length_b   1.000
_cell.length_c   1.000
_cell.angle_alpha   90.00
_cell.angle_beta   90.00
_cell.angle_gamma   90.00
#
_symmetry.space_group_name_H-M   'P 1'
#
loop_
_entity.id
_entity.type
_entity.pdbx_description
1 polymer ?
#
loop_
_entity_poly.entity_id
_entity_poly.type
_entity_poly.pdbx_seq_one_letter_code
_entity_poly.pdbx_strand_id
1 'polypeptide(L)'
;MVKKHSYTMTVKHLVLRKPKGSNKEIIMKTSVLTTTKLCKTFSSGGIQQHVLKNLDLAIYEGDFTVIMGPSGAGKSTLLYALSGMDKPTLGTIHFGEREISTLSNDKLAVFRRDNCGFVFQQIYLLDNMSILDNIMACGLLVSKNRKAVAERAKLLLKRLNLDAANWKKFPAQVSGGEAQRAGIARALINDPKIIFADEPTGALNSANGKAVLDALTEVNEQGQNIVMVTHDLHSARRGSRILYLQDGVIRGECLLGKYASNDKARFEKLSGFLAEMGW
;
A
#
# COMPACT_ATOMS: atom_id res chain seq x y z
N MET A 1 11.54 30.29 -22.46
CA MET A 1 10.10 29.99 -22.28
C MET A 1 9.74 28.81 -23.16
N VAL A 2 9.74 27.60 -22.62
CA VAL A 2 9.30 26.39 -23.32
C VAL A 2 8.19 25.77 -22.48
N LYS A 3 6.96 25.88 -22.98
CA LYS A 3 5.76 25.27 -22.39
C LYS A 3 5.86 23.75 -22.53
N LYS A 4 6.10 23.04 -21.42
CA LYS A 4 5.88 21.59 -21.34
C LYS A 4 4.38 21.31 -21.32
N HIS A 5 3.83 20.87 -22.45
CA HIS A 5 2.52 20.22 -22.48
C HIS A 5 2.74 18.79 -22.00
N SER A 6 2.33 18.50 -20.77
CA SER A 6 2.22 17.12 -20.31
C SER A 6 0.88 16.57 -20.77
N TYR A 7 0.87 15.78 -21.82
CA TYR A 7 -0.27 14.92 -22.16
C TYR A 7 -0.24 13.72 -21.22
N THR A 8 -1.08 13.74 -20.20
CA THR A 8 -1.32 12.57 -19.35
C THR A 8 -2.41 11.74 -20.04
N MET A 9 -2.03 10.80 -20.88
CA MET A 9 -2.95 9.74 -21.30
C MET A 9 -3.18 8.80 -20.12
N THR A 10 -4.38 8.79 -19.61
CA THR A 10 -4.81 7.98 -18.47
C THR A 10 -5.40 6.67 -19.00
N VAL A 11 -4.82 5.54 -18.62
CA VAL A 11 -5.36 4.22 -18.97
C VAL A 11 -6.65 4.00 -18.18
N LYS A 12 -7.80 4.06 -18.89
CA LYS A 12 -9.12 3.84 -18.31
C LYS A 12 -9.51 2.36 -18.46
N HIS A 13 -9.65 1.65 -17.36
CA HIS A 13 -10.16 0.28 -17.37
C HIS A 13 -11.67 0.28 -17.16
N LEU A 14 -12.38 -0.51 -18.00
CA LEU A 14 -13.84 -0.67 -17.93
C LEU A 14 -14.15 -1.71 -16.84
N VAL A 15 -14.69 -1.26 -15.71
CA VAL A 15 -15.17 -2.16 -14.65
C VAL A 15 -16.65 -2.43 -14.90
N LEU A 16 -16.97 -3.63 -15.40
CA LEU A 16 -18.35 -4.06 -15.57
C LEU A 16 -18.91 -4.55 -14.22
N ARG A 17 -19.79 -3.76 -13.61
CA ARG A 17 -20.63 -4.24 -12.50
C ARG A 17 -21.91 -4.84 -13.06
N LYS A 18 -22.29 -6.04 -12.63
CA LYS A 18 -23.65 -6.56 -12.74
C LYS A 18 -24.39 -6.40 -11.40
N PRO A 19 -25.22 -5.37 -11.21
CA PRO A 19 -26.30 -5.47 -10.23
C PRO A 19 -27.53 -6.06 -10.92
N LYS A 20 -28.23 -6.96 -10.27
CA LYS A 20 -29.57 -7.37 -10.69
C LYS A 20 -30.50 -6.16 -10.54
N GLY A 21 -30.98 -5.61 -11.66
CA GLY A 21 -32.17 -4.75 -11.70
C GLY A 21 -31.99 -3.23 -11.71
N SER A 22 -30.94 -2.65 -12.33
CA SER A 22 -30.92 -1.20 -12.62
C SER A 22 -29.94 -0.83 -13.74
N ASN A 23 -30.12 0.34 -14.35
CA ASN A 23 -29.29 0.89 -15.42
C ASN A 23 -27.80 0.73 -15.13
N LYS A 24 -27.04 0.22 -16.10
CA LYS A 24 -25.59 0.05 -16.01
C LYS A 24 -24.94 1.43 -15.90
N GLU A 25 -24.57 1.82 -14.71
CA GLU A 25 -23.69 2.96 -14.53
C GLU A 25 -22.25 2.49 -14.77
N ILE A 26 -21.67 2.90 -15.89
CA ILE A 26 -20.28 2.62 -16.24
C ILE A 26 -19.43 3.67 -15.54
N ILE A 27 -18.93 3.33 -14.35
CA ILE A 27 -17.95 4.19 -13.66
C ILE A 27 -16.58 3.87 -14.23
N MET A 28 -16.03 4.80 -15.01
CA MET A 28 -14.65 4.68 -15.47
C MET A 28 -13.70 5.05 -14.32
N LYS A 29 -13.00 4.05 -13.76
CA LYS A 29 -11.95 4.27 -12.77
C LYS A 29 -10.59 4.34 -13.46
N THR A 30 -9.79 5.34 -13.09
CA THR A 30 -8.39 5.45 -13.49
C THR A 30 -7.55 4.46 -12.69
N SER A 31 -6.73 3.66 -13.37
CA SER A 31 -5.80 2.75 -12.70
C SER A 31 -4.44 3.41 -12.47
N VAL A 32 -3.90 3.28 -11.27
CA VAL A 32 -2.53 3.70 -10.90
C VAL A 32 -1.52 2.62 -11.26
N LEU A 33 -1.93 1.36 -11.08
CA LEU A 33 -1.07 0.21 -11.30
C LEU A 33 -1.90 -0.92 -11.91
N THR A 34 -1.33 -1.64 -12.89
CA THR A 34 -1.95 -2.82 -13.49
C THR A 34 -0.93 -3.95 -13.65
N THR A 35 -1.40 -5.18 -13.61
CA THR A 35 -0.60 -6.36 -13.94
C THR A 35 -1.27 -7.16 -15.04
N THR A 36 -0.46 -7.82 -15.87
CA THR A 36 -0.93 -8.75 -16.89
C THR A 36 -0.17 -10.05 -16.76
N LYS A 37 -0.91 -11.15 -16.50
CA LYS A 37 -0.40 -12.51 -16.34
C LYS A 37 0.81 -12.59 -15.39
N LEU A 38 0.75 -11.83 -14.29
CA LEU A 38 1.84 -11.75 -13.32
C LEU A 38 2.08 -13.10 -12.67
N CYS A 39 3.31 -13.63 -12.78
CA CYS A 39 3.76 -14.84 -12.12
C CYS A 39 5.00 -14.60 -11.29
N LYS A 40 5.10 -15.29 -10.16
CA LYS A 40 6.32 -15.36 -9.35
C LYS A 40 6.61 -16.80 -8.96
N THR A 41 7.81 -17.24 -9.30
CA THR A 41 8.34 -18.57 -8.96
C THR A 41 9.66 -18.39 -8.23
N PHE A 42 9.81 -19.04 -7.11
CA PHE A 42 11.08 -19.17 -6.41
C PHE A 42 11.68 -20.55 -6.72
N SER A 43 13.00 -20.60 -6.87
CA SER A 43 13.73 -21.86 -7.08
C SER A 43 14.77 -22.02 -5.98
N SER A 44 14.74 -23.15 -5.28
CA SER A 44 15.71 -23.50 -4.24
C SER A 44 15.99 -25.00 -4.31
N GLY A 45 17.27 -25.39 -4.42
CA GLY A 45 17.67 -26.79 -4.45
C GLY A 45 17.03 -27.61 -5.59
N GLY A 46 16.73 -27.01 -6.75
CA GLY A 46 16.08 -27.66 -7.87
C GLY A 46 14.54 -27.78 -7.77
N ILE A 47 13.96 -27.38 -6.63
CA ILE A 47 12.50 -27.36 -6.44
C ILE A 47 11.98 -25.97 -6.83
N GLN A 48 10.96 -25.96 -7.69
CA GLN A 48 10.26 -24.74 -8.09
C GLN A 48 8.96 -24.58 -7.29
N GLN A 49 8.78 -23.41 -6.68
CA GLN A 49 7.56 -23.03 -5.98
C GLN A 49 6.88 -21.86 -6.70
N HIS A 50 5.75 -22.14 -7.35
CA HIS A 50 4.93 -21.13 -8.03
C HIS A 50 4.04 -20.41 -7.00
N VAL A 51 4.47 -19.22 -6.58
CA VAL A 51 3.79 -18.44 -5.52
C VAL A 51 2.70 -17.54 -6.08
N LEU A 52 2.91 -16.92 -7.25
CA LEU A 52 1.89 -16.14 -7.95
C LEU A 52 1.66 -16.75 -9.34
N LYS A 53 0.39 -16.82 -9.77
CA LYS A 53 -0.02 -17.57 -10.97
C LYS A 53 -0.96 -16.73 -11.84
N ASN A 54 -0.46 -16.17 -12.94
CA ASN A 54 -1.25 -15.46 -13.97
C ASN A 54 -2.20 -14.38 -13.41
N LEU A 55 -1.70 -13.52 -12.53
CA LEU A 55 -2.52 -12.49 -11.90
C LEU A 55 -2.73 -11.29 -12.83
N ASP A 56 -3.98 -11.03 -13.15
CA ASP A 56 -4.45 -9.80 -13.78
C ASP A 56 -5.12 -8.95 -12.70
N LEU A 57 -4.54 -7.80 -12.39
CA LEU A 57 -4.92 -6.94 -11.28
C LEU A 57 -4.83 -5.47 -11.69
N ALA A 58 -5.76 -4.65 -11.21
CA ALA A 58 -5.68 -3.19 -11.30
C ALA A 58 -5.84 -2.59 -9.90
N ILE A 59 -5.02 -1.59 -9.57
CA ILE A 59 -5.16 -0.70 -8.41
C ILE A 59 -5.64 0.64 -8.93
N TYR A 60 -6.73 1.17 -8.37
CA TYR A 60 -7.37 2.38 -8.86
C TYR A 60 -7.03 3.60 -8.00
N GLU A 61 -7.10 4.80 -8.60
CA GLU A 61 -6.91 6.07 -7.91
C GLU A 61 -7.90 6.24 -6.74
N GLY A 62 -7.38 6.67 -5.59
CA GLY A 62 -8.14 6.88 -4.36
C GLY A 62 -8.58 5.62 -3.63
N ASP A 63 -8.30 4.42 -4.16
CA ASP A 63 -8.68 3.18 -3.48
C ASP A 63 -7.74 2.88 -2.30
N PHE A 64 -8.34 2.37 -1.23
CA PHE A 64 -7.66 1.63 -0.19
C PHE A 64 -7.89 0.14 -0.47
N THR A 65 -7.01 -0.45 -1.26
CA THR A 65 -7.08 -1.87 -1.61
C THR A 65 -6.43 -2.72 -0.51
N VAL A 66 -7.16 -3.72 -0.02
CA VAL A 66 -6.63 -4.70 0.94
C VAL A 66 -6.54 -6.07 0.27
N ILE A 67 -5.39 -6.72 0.43
CA ILE A 67 -5.16 -8.09 -0.01
C ILE A 67 -5.22 -8.99 1.21
N MET A 68 -6.24 -9.84 1.27
CA MET A 68 -6.43 -10.86 2.30
C MET A 68 -6.16 -12.26 1.75
N GLY A 69 -6.04 -13.24 2.63
CA GLY A 69 -5.85 -14.64 2.28
C GLY A 69 -5.06 -15.40 3.35
N PRO A 70 -5.03 -16.73 3.32
CA PRO A 70 -4.35 -17.55 4.32
C PRO A 70 -2.83 -17.29 4.35
N SER A 71 -2.18 -17.76 5.41
CA SER A 71 -0.71 -17.74 5.49
C SER A 71 -0.12 -18.53 4.32
N GLY A 72 0.96 -18.02 3.72
CA GLY A 72 1.58 -18.66 2.55
C GLY A 72 0.88 -18.45 1.21
N ALA A 73 -0.26 -17.74 1.15
CA ALA A 73 -0.98 -17.49 -0.11
C ALA A 73 -0.22 -16.62 -1.14
N GLY A 74 0.88 -15.97 -0.74
CA GLY A 74 1.68 -15.10 -1.60
C GLY A 74 1.39 -13.61 -1.45
N LYS A 75 0.71 -13.17 -0.38
CA LYS A 75 0.30 -11.77 -0.17
C LYS A 75 1.47 -10.78 -0.18
N SER A 76 2.47 -10.98 0.67
CA SER A 76 3.66 -10.10 0.71
C SER A 76 4.47 -10.21 -0.58
N THR A 77 4.53 -11.41 -1.20
CA THR A 77 5.14 -11.58 -2.51
C THR A 77 4.46 -10.74 -3.59
N LEU A 78 3.12 -10.70 -3.58
CA LEU A 78 2.35 -9.85 -4.48
C LEU A 78 2.64 -8.36 -4.20
N LEU A 79 2.59 -7.94 -2.94
CA LEU A 79 2.89 -6.56 -2.55
C LEU A 79 4.30 -6.13 -2.99
N TYR A 80 5.31 -6.99 -2.82
CA TYR A 80 6.68 -6.71 -3.22
C TYR A 80 6.86 -6.68 -4.74
N ALA A 81 6.15 -7.53 -5.47
CA ALA A 81 6.13 -7.46 -6.93
C ALA A 81 5.49 -6.15 -7.43
N LEU A 82 4.31 -5.78 -6.92
CA LEU A 82 3.60 -4.55 -7.28
C LEU A 82 4.42 -3.28 -7.00
N SER A 83 5.20 -3.29 -5.94
CA SER A 83 6.03 -2.15 -5.53
C SER A 83 7.40 -2.10 -6.24
N GLY A 84 7.75 -3.11 -7.03
CA GLY A 84 9.07 -3.24 -7.64
C GLY A 84 10.19 -3.53 -6.63
N MET A 85 9.87 -4.03 -5.43
CA MET A 85 10.87 -4.57 -4.49
C MET A 85 11.42 -5.91 -4.97
N ASP A 86 10.54 -6.72 -5.58
CA ASP A 86 10.91 -7.99 -6.20
C ASP A 86 10.39 -8.01 -7.65
N LYS A 87 11.13 -8.67 -8.52
CA LYS A 87 10.75 -8.78 -9.94
C LYS A 87 9.85 -9.98 -10.16
N PRO A 88 8.83 -9.86 -11.02
CA PRO A 88 8.08 -11.02 -11.46
C PRO A 88 8.96 -11.98 -12.25
N THR A 89 8.60 -13.27 -12.24
CA THR A 89 9.23 -14.27 -13.10
C THR A 89 8.69 -14.19 -14.51
N LEU A 90 7.38 -13.96 -14.66
CA LEU A 90 6.70 -13.77 -15.95
C LEU A 90 5.58 -12.73 -15.77
N GLY A 91 5.08 -12.22 -16.91
CA GLY A 91 4.04 -11.18 -16.93
C GLY A 91 4.61 -9.79 -16.79
N THR A 92 3.74 -8.79 -16.81
CA THR A 92 4.11 -7.38 -16.80
C THR A 92 3.43 -6.62 -15.67
N ILE A 93 4.09 -5.55 -15.21
CA ILE A 93 3.57 -4.60 -14.23
C ILE A 93 3.70 -3.21 -14.83
N HIS A 94 2.59 -2.49 -14.95
CA HIS A 94 2.55 -1.11 -15.40
C HIS A 94 2.15 -0.18 -14.25
N PHE A 95 2.89 0.90 -14.10
CA PHE A 95 2.58 2.00 -13.21
C PHE A 95 2.21 3.22 -14.08
N GLY A 96 0.91 3.50 -14.17
CA GLY A 96 0.38 4.32 -15.25
C GLY A 96 0.74 3.72 -16.60
N GLU A 97 1.43 4.50 -17.44
CA GLU A 97 1.90 4.04 -18.75
C GLU A 97 3.27 3.36 -18.73
N ARG A 98 3.97 3.45 -17.59
CA ARG A 98 5.35 2.95 -17.49
C ARG A 98 5.36 1.49 -17.08
N GLU A 99 5.93 0.62 -17.91
CA GLU A 99 6.25 -0.74 -17.51
C GLU A 99 7.45 -0.76 -16.54
N ILE A 100 7.25 -1.36 -15.35
CA ILE A 100 8.28 -1.45 -14.32
C ILE A 100 8.92 -2.84 -14.22
N SER A 101 8.29 -3.88 -14.75
CA SER A 101 8.76 -5.27 -14.69
C SER A 101 10.11 -5.49 -15.39
N THR A 102 10.42 -4.69 -16.42
CA THR A 102 11.65 -4.79 -17.22
C THR A 102 12.78 -3.88 -16.72
N LEU A 103 12.54 -3.04 -15.71
CA LEU A 103 13.52 -2.10 -15.21
C LEU A 103 14.71 -2.81 -14.52
N SER A 104 15.92 -2.26 -14.64
CA SER A 104 17.07 -2.68 -13.83
C SER A 104 16.85 -2.39 -12.35
N ASN A 105 17.61 -3.04 -11.46
CA ASN A 105 17.49 -2.82 -10.02
C ASN A 105 17.70 -1.36 -9.62
N ASP A 106 18.67 -0.66 -10.25
CA ASP A 106 18.92 0.76 -9.99
C ASP A 106 17.74 1.63 -10.44
N LYS A 107 17.15 1.35 -11.61
CA LYS A 107 15.96 2.06 -12.09
C LYS A 107 14.75 1.77 -11.20
N LEU A 108 14.60 0.54 -10.67
CA LEU A 108 13.57 0.21 -9.69
C LEU A 108 13.80 0.92 -8.36
N ALA A 109 15.04 1.08 -7.89
CA ALA A 109 15.35 1.84 -6.69
C ALA A 109 14.92 3.32 -6.83
N VAL A 110 15.25 3.94 -7.98
CA VAL A 110 14.79 5.31 -8.31
C VAL A 110 13.26 5.36 -8.40
N PHE A 111 12.64 4.39 -9.08
CA PHE A 111 11.18 4.31 -9.19
C PHE A 111 10.51 4.26 -7.80
N ARG A 112 10.99 3.38 -6.90
CA ARG A 112 10.45 3.26 -5.53
C ARG A 112 10.62 4.56 -4.75
N ARG A 113 11.82 5.18 -4.81
CA ARG A 113 12.09 6.45 -4.15
C ARG A 113 11.10 7.55 -4.52
N ASP A 114 10.71 7.60 -5.80
CA ASP A 114 9.92 8.70 -6.36
C ASP A 114 8.40 8.42 -6.32
N ASN A 115 7.98 7.14 -6.23
CA ASN A 115 6.57 6.77 -6.40
C ASN A 115 5.97 5.92 -5.27
N CYS A 116 6.78 5.28 -4.43
CA CYS A 116 6.31 4.31 -3.45
C CYS A 116 6.63 4.74 -2.02
N GLY A 117 5.62 4.67 -1.14
CA GLY A 117 5.82 4.70 0.31
C GLY A 117 5.69 3.27 0.87
N PHE A 118 6.45 2.97 1.92
CA PHE A 118 6.42 1.64 2.54
C PHE A 118 6.16 1.71 4.03
N VAL A 119 5.21 0.91 4.50
CA VAL A 119 4.89 0.70 5.91
C VAL A 119 4.95 -0.81 6.16
N PHE A 120 5.85 -1.25 7.02
CA PHE A 120 6.08 -2.66 7.32
C PHE A 120 5.60 -3.03 8.71
N GLN A 121 5.33 -4.30 8.96
CA GLN A 121 5.08 -4.86 10.28
C GLN A 121 6.26 -4.60 11.22
N GLN A 122 7.47 -4.93 10.76
CA GLN A 122 8.72 -4.52 11.41
C GLN A 122 9.10 -3.13 10.87
N ILE A 123 9.11 -2.12 11.73
CA ILE A 123 9.08 -0.71 11.33
C ILE A 123 10.34 -0.27 10.57
N TYR A 124 11.49 -0.92 10.82
CA TYR A 124 12.78 -0.62 10.20
C TYR A 124 13.18 0.87 10.33
N LEU A 125 12.98 1.45 11.50
CA LEU A 125 13.63 2.70 11.86
C LEU A 125 15.07 2.42 12.27
N LEU A 126 15.99 3.32 11.93
CA LEU A 126 17.39 3.21 12.33
C LEU A 126 17.52 3.62 13.82
N ASP A 127 17.96 2.70 14.65
CA ASP A 127 17.99 2.86 16.11
C ASP A 127 18.92 3.98 16.59
N ASN A 128 19.95 4.29 15.82
CA ASN A 128 20.94 5.34 16.09
C ASN A 128 20.55 6.72 15.50
N MET A 129 19.35 6.86 14.99
CA MET A 129 18.81 8.12 14.47
C MET A 129 17.54 8.51 15.23
N SER A 130 17.31 9.81 15.42
CA SER A 130 16.04 10.29 16.00
C SER A 130 14.86 9.96 15.08
N ILE A 131 13.64 9.99 15.62
CA ILE A 131 12.40 9.85 14.85
C ILE A 131 12.38 10.83 13.67
N LEU A 132 12.73 12.10 13.91
CA LEU A 132 12.78 13.12 12.86
C LEU A 132 13.85 12.80 11.80
N ASP A 133 15.04 12.40 12.23
CA ASP A 133 16.14 12.09 11.28
C ASP A 133 15.85 10.87 10.43
N ASN A 134 15.17 9.86 10.96
CA ASN A 134 14.69 8.70 10.20
C ASN A 134 13.80 9.11 9.03
N ILE A 135 12.93 10.10 9.23
CA ILE A 135 12.05 10.58 8.16
C ILE A 135 12.83 11.46 7.19
N MET A 136 13.68 12.36 7.72
CA MET A 136 14.49 13.27 6.92
C MET A 136 15.47 12.51 6.01
N ALA A 137 16.03 11.38 6.46
CA ALA A 137 16.94 10.57 5.66
C ALA A 137 16.31 10.16 4.32
N CYS A 138 15.03 9.75 4.32
CA CYS A 138 14.31 9.43 3.09
C CYS A 138 14.02 10.68 2.24
N GLY A 139 13.63 11.79 2.87
CA GLY A 139 13.36 13.05 2.15
C GLY A 139 14.58 13.63 1.45
N LEU A 140 15.77 13.48 2.06
CA LEU A 140 17.03 13.95 1.52
C LEU A 140 17.52 13.13 0.30
N LEU A 141 16.95 11.97 0.02
CA LEU A 141 17.20 11.22 -1.22
C LEU A 141 16.61 11.93 -2.45
N VAL A 142 15.59 12.77 -2.27
CA VAL A 142 14.90 13.48 -3.35
C VAL A 142 15.24 14.96 -3.37
N SER A 143 15.35 15.60 -2.21
CA SER A 143 15.58 17.05 -2.08
C SER A 143 16.86 17.35 -1.31
N LYS A 144 17.72 18.21 -1.88
CA LYS A 144 18.93 18.72 -1.20
C LYS A 144 18.63 19.84 -0.18
N ASN A 145 17.40 20.38 -0.17
CA ASN A 145 17.00 21.44 0.76
C ASN A 145 16.62 20.86 2.13
N ARG A 146 17.65 20.70 2.99
CA ARG A 146 17.49 20.12 4.35
C ARG A 146 16.44 20.84 5.18
N LYS A 147 16.33 22.18 5.07
CA LYS A 147 15.36 22.97 5.83
C LYS A 147 13.92 22.64 5.39
N ALA A 148 13.66 22.60 4.09
CA ALA A 148 12.35 22.25 3.56
C ALA A 148 11.96 20.80 3.92
N VAL A 149 12.89 19.86 3.84
CA VAL A 149 12.67 18.46 4.24
C VAL A 149 12.34 18.37 5.74
N ALA A 150 13.06 19.10 6.59
CA ALA A 150 12.80 19.11 8.03
C ALA A 150 11.41 19.68 8.36
N GLU A 151 11.01 20.79 7.75
CA GLU A 151 9.67 21.37 7.97
C GLU A 151 8.56 20.42 7.48
N ARG A 152 8.74 19.78 6.32
CA ARG A 152 7.79 18.78 5.83
C ARG A 152 7.71 17.58 6.78
N ALA A 153 8.84 17.07 7.27
CA ALA A 153 8.86 15.95 8.22
C ALA A 153 8.11 16.28 9.51
N LYS A 154 8.33 17.48 10.08
CA LYS A 154 7.61 17.96 11.27
C LYS A 154 6.11 18.09 11.02
N LEU A 155 5.70 18.60 9.85
CA LEU A 155 4.30 18.71 9.46
C LEU A 155 3.64 17.33 9.41
N LEU A 156 4.30 16.32 8.79
CA LEU A 156 3.80 14.96 8.72
C LEU A 156 3.70 14.31 10.10
N LEU A 157 4.70 14.48 10.95
CA LEU A 157 4.68 13.97 12.33
C LEU A 157 3.51 14.57 13.12
N LYS A 158 3.30 15.89 13.05
CA LYS A 158 2.17 16.57 13.69
C LYS A 158 0.83 16.04 13.19
N ARG A 159 0.68 15.91 11.87
CA ARG A 159 -0.52 15.36 11.22
C ARG A 159 -0.84 13.93 11.67
N LEU A 160 0.18 13.12 11.91
CA LEU A 160 0.04 11.75 12.39
C LEU A 160 -0.01 11.66 13.93
N ASN A 161 -0.32 12.76 14.62
CA ASN A 161 -0.47 12.83 16.07
C ASN A 161 0.77 12.32 16.84
N LEU A 162 1.98 12.68 16.35
CA LEU A 162 3.21 12.53 17.11
C LEU A 162 3.59 13.86 17.76
N ASP A 163 3.65 13.85 19.08
CA ASP A 163 4.03 15.01 19.87
C ASP A 163 5.45 15.48 19.50
N ALA A 164 5.65 16.80 19.49
CA ALA A 164 6.95 17.42 19.22
C ALA A 164 8.05 16.97 20.21
N ALA A 165 7.67 16.64 21.44
CA ALA A 165 8.57 16.08 22.45
C ALA A 165 9.20 14.74 22.03
N ASN A 166 8.54 14.00 21.11
CA ASN A 166 9.02 12.68 20.63
C ASN A 166 9.92 12.77 19.39
N TRP A 167 9.97 13.93 18.70
CA TRP A 167 10.68 14.01 17.41
C TRP A 167 12.19 13.80 17.51
N LYS A 168 12.79 14.20 18.64
CA LYS A 168 14.23 14.04 18.91
C LYS A 168 14.56 12.74 19.64
N LYS A 169 13.56 11.96 20.03
CA LYS A 169 13.75 10.66 20.66
C LYS A 169 14.21 9.61 19.65
N PHE A 170 14.89 8.60 20.14
CA PHE A 170 15.25 7.41 19.35
C PHE A 170 14.10 6.40 19.32
N PRO A 171 14.07 5.47 18.36
CA PRO A 171 12.99 4.47 18.23
C PRO A 171 12.69 3.71 19.54
N ALA A 172 13.70 3.35 20.31
CA ALA A 172 13.54 2.64 21.58
C ALA A 172 12.89 3.47 22.71
N GLN A 173 12.75 4.79 22.53
CA GLN A 173 12.22 5.72 23.52
C GLN A 173 10.76 6.13 23.25
N VAL A 174 10.15 5.58 22.22
CA VAL A 174 8.75 5.81 21.85
C VAL A 174 7.96 4.51 21.86
N SER A 175 6.64 4.59 21.97
CA SER A 175 5.79 3.40 21.88
C SER A 175 5.79 2.81 20.47
N GLY A 176 5.50 1.51 20.34
CA GLY A 176 5.41 0.84 19.03
C GLY A 176 4.42 1.53 18.10
N GLY A 177 3.29 2.04 18.60
CA GLY A 177 2.33 2.79 17.80
C GLY A 177 2.86 4.14 17.33
N GLU A 178 3.64 4.85 18.14
CA GLU A 178 4.31 6.10 17.74
C GLU A 178 5.39 5.82 16.69
N ALA A 179 6.20 4.79 16.91
CA ALA A 179 7.20 4.37 15.93
C ALA A 179 6.56 3.98 14.59
N GLN A 180 5.41 3.28 14.61
CA GLN A 180 4.68 2.91 13.40
C GLN A 180 4.12 4.13 12.67
N ARG A 181 3.55 5.12 13.39
CA ARG A 181 3.11 6.37 12.79
C ARG A 181 4.28 7.20 12.22
N ALA A 182 5.45 7.15 12.86
CA ALA A 182 6.68 7.69 12.27
C ALA A 182 7.07 6.95 10.98
N GLY A 183 6.87 5.63 10.91
CA GLY A 183 7.00 4.84 9.68
C GLY A 183 6.07 5.31 8.57
N ILE A 184 4.82 5.67 8.89
CA ILE A 184 3.88 6.27 7.93
C ILE A 184 4.38 7.66 7.48
N ALA A 185 4.87 8.51 8.39
CA ALA A 185 5.46 9.81 8.04
C ALA A 185 6.65 9.64 7.09
N ARG A 186 7.52 8.65 7.35
CA ARG A 186 8.64 8.29 6.46
C ARG A 186 8.15 7.84 5.09
N ALA A 187 7.07 7.07 5.03
CA ALA A 187 6.49 6.65 3.76
C ALA A 187 5.95 7.83 2.93
N LEU A 188 5.44 8.87 3.59
CA LEU A 188 4.81 10.04 2.96
C LEU A 188 5.78 11.18 2.59
N ILE A 189 7.03 11.16 3.08
CA ILE A 189 7.93 12.32 2.98
C ILE A 189 8.19 12.79 1.54
N ASN A 190 8.25 11.85 0.60
CA ASN A 190 8.52 12.09 -0.81
C ASN A 190 7.26 12.20 -1.69
N ASP A 191 6.09 12.34 -1.08
CA ASP A 191 4.82 12.47 -1.81
C ASP A 191 4.55 11.30 -2.77
N PRO A 192 4.56 10.05 -2.28
CA PRO A 192 4.46 8.88 -3.14
C PRO A 192 3.09 8.82 -3.82
N LYS A 193 3.04 8.20 -4.98
CA LYS A 193 1.78 7.92 -5.66
C LYS A 193 0.97 6.81 -5.00
N ILE A 194 1.65 5.90 -4.30
CA ILE A 194 1.03 4.75 -3.65
C ILE A 194 1.79 4.35 -2.38
N ILE A 195 1.07 4.00 -1.32
CA ILE A 195 1.63 3.40 -0.11
C ILE A 195 1.37 1.89 -0.13
N PHE A 196 2.43 1.13 0.07
CA PHE A 196 2.40 -0.31 0.29
C PHE A 196 2.57 -0.60 1.77
N ALA A 197 1.59 -1.27 2.39
CA ALA A 197 1.58 -1.59 3.80
C ALA A 197 1.52 -3.11 4.00
N ASP A 198 2.57 -3.70 4.56
CA ASP A 198 2.67 -5.13 4.85
C ASP A 198 2.43 -5.35 6.34
N GLU A 199 1.25 -5.89 6.71
CA GLU A 199 0.82 -6.16 8.08
C GLU A 199 1.10 -5.01 9.07
N PRO A 200 0.68 -3.76 8.80
CA PRO A 200 1.15 -2.57 9.52
C PRO A 200 0.78 -2.53 11.00
N THR A 201 -0.07 -3.42 11.47
CA THR A 201 -0.54 -3.52 12.86
C THR A 201 -0.16 -4.83 13.53
N GLY A 202 0.49 -5.77 12.82
CA GLY A 202 0.71 -7.13 13.28
C GLY A 202 1.57 -7.29 14.54
N ALA A 203 2.38 -6.27 14.89
CA ALA A 203 3.20 -6.26 16.09
C ALA A 203 2.65 -5.33 17.22
N LEU A 204 1.42 -4.79 17.06
CA LEU A 204 0.87 -3.78 17.95
C LEU A 204 -0.30 -4.33 18.78
N ASN A 205 -0.48 -3.78 19.98
CA ASN A 205 -1.72 -3.98 20.73
C ASN A 205 -2.90 -3.27 20.03
N SER A 206 -4.12 -3.63 20.42
CA SER A 206 -5.36 -3.15 19.77
C SER A 206 -5.51 -1.64 19.74
N ALA A 207 -5.12 -0.93 20.80
CA ALA A 207 -5.21 0.54 20.86
C ALA A 207 -4.23 1.23 19.90
N ASN A 208 -2.97 0.79 19.89
CA ASN A 208 -1.95 1.29 18.98
C ASN A 208 -2.25 0.91 17.53
N GLY A 209 -2.72 -0.33 17.30
CA GLY A 209 -3.16 -0.78 15.99
C GLY A 209 -4.30 0.07 15.42
N LYS A 210 -5.31 0.39 16.26
CA LYS A 210 -6.39 1.31 15.87
C LYS A 210 -5.85 2.67 15.45
N ALA A 211 -4.95 3.28 16.22
CA ALA A 211 -4.38 4.59 15.91
C ALA A 211 -3.60 4.59 14.58
N VAL A 212 -2.88 3.51 14.26
CA VAL A 212 -2.17 3.33 12.98
C VAL A 212 -3.16 3.20 11.82
N LEU A 213 -4.23 2.42 11.98
CA LEU A 213 -5.28 2.27 10.97
C LEU A 213 -6.05 3.58 10.75
N ASP A 214 -6.32 4.34 11.82
CA ASP A 214 -6.95 5.65 11.71
C ASP A 214 -6.07 6.61 10.90
N ALA A 215 -4.75 6.61 11.15
CA ALA A 215 -3.79 7.40 10.39
C ALA A 215 -3.74 7.02 8.90
N LEU A 216 -3.72 5.72 8.57
CA LEU A 216 -3.77 5.26 7.17
C LEU A 216 -5.10 5.63 6.50
N THR A 217 -6.22 5.53 7.23
CA THR A 217 -7.55 5.91 6.73
C THR A 217 -7.59 7.40 6.39
N GLU A 218 -7.13 8.27 7.30
CA GLU A 218 -7.07 9.72 7.08
C GLU A 218 -6.21 10.08 5.86
N VAL A 219 -5.06 9.43 5.70
CA VAL A 219 -4.18 9.60 4.54
C VAL A 219 -4.88 9.19 3.25
N ASN A 220 -5.64 8.08 3.25
CA ASN A 220 -6.43 7.67 2.08
C ASN A 220 -7.58 8.61 1.76
N GLU A 221 -8.30 9.12 2.77
CA GLU A 221 -9.38 10.11 2.59
C GLU A 221 -8.91 11.39 1.91
N GLN A 222 -7.63 11.72 2.03
CA GLN A 222 -6.97 12.84 1.34
C GLN A 222 -6.50 12.48 -0.08
N GLY A 223 -6.87 11.31 -0.59
CA GLY A 223 -6.61 10.88 -1.96
C GLY A 223 -5.39 9.98 -2.15
N GLN A 224 -4.68 9.61 -1.07
CA GLN A 224 -3.53 8.71 -1.16
C GLN A 224 -3.98 7.29 -1.50
N ASN A 225 -3.39 6.69 -2.53
CA ASN A 225 -3.60 5.29 -2.87
C ASN A 225 -2.88 4.40 -1.85
N ILE A 226 -3.57 3.38 -1.34
CA ILE A 226 -3.00 2.42 -0.38
C ILE A 226 -3.26 0.99 -0.86
N VAL A 227 -2.21 0.16 -0.84
CA VAL A 227 -2.32 -1.29 -0.94
C VAL A 227 -1.81 -1.88 0.36
N MET A 228 -2.69 -2.54 1.10
CA MET A 228 -2.36 -3.16 2.39
C MET A 228 -2.54 -4.66 2.31
N VAL A 229 -1.59 -5.39 2.86
CA VAL A 229 -1.71 -6.83 3.12
C VAL A 229 -2.02 -7.01 4.59
N THR A 230 -3.01 -7.83 4.90
CA THR A 230 -3.32 -8.25 6.27
C THR A 230 -4.10 -9.56 6.29
N HIS A 231 -4.01 -10.27 7.41
CA HIS A 231 -4.89 -11.39 7.76
C HIS A 231 -5.91 -11.01 8.83
N ASP A 232 -5.84 -9.77 9.36
CA ASP A 232 -6.75 -9.29 10.41
C ASP A 232 -8.01 -8.63 9.80
N LEU A 233 -9.18 -9.12 10.22
CA LEU A 233 -10.48 -8.63 9.77
C LEU A 233 -10.74 -7.17 10.15
N HIS A 234 -10.29 -6.75 11.35
CA HIS A 234 -10.47 -5.37 11.81
C HIS A 234 -9.65 -4.38 10.99
N SER A 235 -8.45 -4.78 10.57
CA SER A 235 -7.61 -4.00 9.66
C SER A 235 -8.21 -3.98 8.25
N ALA A 236 -8.66 -5.13 7.77
CA ALA A 236 -9.19 -5.27 6.41
C ALA A 236 -10.44 -4.42 6.15
N ARG A 237 -11.30 -4.26 7.14
CA ARG A 237 -12.52 -3.43 7.00
C ARG A 237 -12.23 -1.94 6.71
N ARG A 238 -10.97 -1.47 6.84
CA ARG A 238 -10.57 -0.11 6.45
C ARG A 238 -10.49 0.06 4.93
N GLY A 239 -10.26 -1.03 4.21
CA GLY A 239 -10.17 -1.00 2.76
C GLY A 239 -11.48 -0.64 2.08
N SER A 240 -11.43 0.15 1.03
CA SER A 240 -12.57 0.37 0.13
C SER A 240 -12.83 -0.85 -0.77
N ARG A 241 -11.81 -1.66 -0.98
CA ARG A 241 -11.78 -2.83 -1.86
C ARG A 241 -10.93 -3.93 -1.24
N ILE A 242 -11.49 -5.14 -1.18
CA ILE A 242 -10.82 -6.32 -0.63
C ILE A 242 -10.60 -7.32 -1.76
N LEU A 243 -9.37 -7.81 -1.89
CA LEU A 243 -8.98 -8.87 -2.80
C LEU A 243 -8.62 -10.10 -1.97
N TYR A 244 -9.21 -11.24 -2.27
CA TYR A 244 -8.88 -12.48 -1.58
C TYR A 244 -7.91 -13.31 -2.43
N LEU A 245 -6.68 -13.45 -1.95
CA LEU A 245 -5.60 -14.21 -2.57
C LEU A 245 -5.50 -15.59 -1.94
N GLN A 246 -5.59 -16.64 -2.72
CA GLN A 246 -5.41 -18.02 -2.29
C GLN A 246 -4.68 -18.81 -3.37
N ASP A 247 -3.70 -19.64 -2.98
CA ASP A 247 -2.90 -20.48 -3.88
C ASP A 247 -2.27 -19.74 -5.07
N GLY A 248 -1.91 -18.47 -4.84
CA GLY A 248 -1.28 -17.59 -5.82
C GLY A 248 -2.22 -16.98 -6.86
N VAL A 249 -3.55 -17.07 -6.67
CA VAL A 249 -4.57 -16.47 -7.54
C VAL A 249 -5.56 -15.62 -6.76
N ILE A 250 -6.12 -14.58 -7.36
CA ILE A 250 -7.24 -13.82 -6.77
C ILE A 250 -8.52 -14.63 -6.96
N ARG A 251 -9.09 -15.12 -5.85
CA ARG A 251 -10.31 -15.94 -5.83
C ARG A 251 -11.58 -15.10 -5.79
N GLY A 252 -11.51 -13.90 -5.24
CA GLY A 252 -12.68 -13.03 -5.11
C GLY A 252 -12.32 -11.58 -4.83
N GLU A 253 -13.30 -10.73 -5.01
CA GLU A 253 -13.23 -9.30 -4.77
C GLU A 253 -14.49 -8.83 -4.04
N CYS A 254 -14.32 -8.06 -2.96
CA CYS A 254 -15.41 -7.41 -2.24
C CYS A 254 -15.22 -5.90 -2.24
N LEU A 255 -16.21 -5.17 -2.73
CA LEU A 255 -16.22 -3.71 -2.75
C LEU A 255 -17.00 -3.22 -1.54
N LEU A 256 -16.31 -2.55 -0.62
CA LEU A 256 -16.88 -2.00 0.60
C LEU A 256 -17.22 -0.50 0.49
N GLY A 257 -16.63 0.21 -0.46
CA GLY A 257 -16.75 1.67 -0.56
C GLY A 257 -15.87 2.41 0.45
N LYS A 258 -16.06 3.71 0.63
CA LYS A 258 -15.31 4.50 1.63
C LYS A 258 -15.59 4.02 3.04
N TYR A 259 -14.57 4.05 3.90
CA TYR A 259 -14.71 3.63 5.30
C TYR A 259 -15.58 4.60 6.10
N ALA A 260 -16.45 4.05 6.96
CA ALA A 260 -17.16 4.79 7.99
C ALA A 260 -17.05 4.03 9.32
N SER A 261 -16.77 4.74 10.41
CA SER A 261 -16.38 4.13 11.70
C SER A 261 -17.45 3.24 12.34
N ASN A 262 -18.73 3.52 12.09
CA ASN A 262 -19.86 2.81 12.74
C ASN A 262 -20.68 1.97 11.75
N ASP A 263 -20.10 1.60 10.61
CA ASP A 263 -20.79 0.81 9.57
C ASP A 263 -20.77 -0.69 9.95
N LYS A 264 -21.85 -1.14 10.60
CA LYS A 264 -22.08 -2.56 10.95
C LYS A 264 -22.26 -3.41 9.69
N ALA A 265 -23.00 -2.91 8.70
CA ALA A 265 -23.28 -3.62 7.46
C ALA A 265 -21.97 -3.92 6.68
N ARG A 266 -20.97 -3.04 6.81
CA ARG A 266 -19.65 -3.24 6.25
C ARG A 266 -18.93 -4.46 6.83
N PHE A 267 -19.02 -4.65 8.15
CA PHE A 267 -18.43 -5.80 8.82
C PHE A 267 -19.14 -7.09 8.41
N GLU A 268 -20.46 -7.11 8.40
CA GLU A 268 -21.27 -8.27 7.97
C GLU A 268 -20.97 -8.64 6.51
N LYS A 269 -20.90 -7.64 5.62
CA LYS A 269 -20.57 -7.86 4.21
C LYS A 269 -19.19 -8.46 4.02
N LEU A 270 -18.18 -7.95 4.75
CA LEU A 270 -16.81 -8.46 4.67
C LEU A 270 -16.76 -9.89 5.25
N SER A 271 -17.37 -10.13 6.40
CA SER A 271 -17.39 -11.46 7.04
C SER A 271 -18.10 -12.49 6.16
N GLY A 272 -19.24 -12.14 5.56
CA GLY A 272 -19.96 -13.01 4.61
C GLY A 272 -19.09 -13.34 3.39
N PHE A 273 -18.46 -12.34 2.78
CA PHE A 273 -17.54 -12.56 1.66
C PHE A 273 -16.38 -13.48 2.03
N LEU A 274 -15.76 -13.30 3.20
CA LEU A 274 -14.66 -14.15 3.63
C LEU A 274 -15.10 -15.58 3.94
N ALA A 275 -16.30 -15.76 4.54
CA ALA A 275 -16.88 -17.09 4.74
C ALA A 275 -17.13 -17.82 3.41
N GLU A 276 -17.61 -17.12 2.35
CA GLU A 276 -17.73 -17.68 1.00
C GLU A 276 -16.38 -18.09 0.41
N MET A 277 -15.30 -17.42 0.78
CA MET A 277 -13.93 -17.75 0.36
C MET A 277 -13.29 -18.87 1.20
N GLY A 278 -13.95 -19.37 2.22
CA GLY A 278 -13.42 -20.41 3.11
C GLY A 278 -12.46 -19.90 4.19
N TRP A 279 -12.61 -18.63 4.56
CA TRP A 279 -11.83 -17.99 5.63
C TRP A 279 -12.37 -18.35 7.02
#